data_88b1743061c3b24908b02202e52f4339
#
_entry.id   88b1743061c3b24908b02202e52f4339
#
_cell.length_a   1.000
_cell.length_b   1.000
_cell.length_c   1.000
_cell.angle_alpha   90.00
_cell.angle_beta   90.00
_cell.angle_gamma   90.00
#
_symmetry.space_group_name_H-M   'P 1'
#
loop_
_entity.id
_entity.type
_entity.pdbx_description
1 polymer ?
#
loop_
_entity_poly.entity_id
_entity_poly.type
_entity_poly.pdbx_seq_one_letter_code
_entity_poly.pdbx_strand_id
1 'polypeptide(L)'
;WDSTDDCVAGRAAIFGDAEVQAYIAANNQVGVQFGLSKVRNEVGNCEGAYAVAAVATTTDHSDEAVAEVSQHIERIFLSQGINGARMVQMIAAGENTGSYVNLFYCDSVDSYFAASQAAWADSGFTSASQRIGASIVDRLISRML
;
A
#
# COMPACT_ATOMS: atom_id res chain seq x y z
N TRP A 1 9.62 -1.35 -12.56
CA TRP A 1 9.76 -2.29 -13.68
C TRP A 1 8.92 -1.81 -14.84
N ASP A 2 9.45 -1.89 -16.05
CA ASP A 2 8.78 -1.39 -17.25
C ASP A 2 7.74 -2.40 -17.79
N SER A 3 7.87 -3.67 -17.41
CA SER A 3 6.91 -4.72 -17.73
C SER A 3 6.77 -5.76 -16.61
N THR A 4 5.71 -6.57 -16.68
CA THR A 4 5.50 -7.71 -15.78
C THR A 4 6.60 -8.75 -15.93
N ASP A 5 7.06 -8.99 -17.16
CA ASP A 5 8.13 -9.96 -17.45
C ASP A 5 9.46 -9.50 -16.84
N ASP A 6 9.79 -8.21 -16.93
CA ASP A 6 10.99 -7.64 -16.30
C ASP A 6 10.92 -7.75 -14.76
N CYS A 7 9.76 -7.53 -14.18
CA CYS A 7 9.54 -7.71 -12.74
C CYS A 7 9.81 -9.17 -12.32
N VAL A 8 9.26 -10.14 -13.05
CA VAL A 8 9.45 -11.58 -12.76
C VAL A 8 10.90 -11.98 -12.96
N ALA A 9 11.54 -11.55 -14.05
CA ALA A 9 12.94 -11.84 -14.35
C ALA A 9 13.88 -11.20 -13.31
N GLY A 10 13.69 -9.93 -12.98
CA GLY A 10 14.48 -9.22 -11.97
C GLY A 10 14.37 -9.86 -10.59
N ARG A 11 13.17 -10.29 -10.21
CA ARG A 11 12.98 -11.04 -8.98
C ARG A 11 13.73 -12.38 -9.01
N ALA A 12 13.63 -13.13 -10.10
CA ALA A 12 14.35 -14.40 -10.24
C ALA A 12 15.88 -14.19 -10.11
N ALA A 13 16.41 -13.10 -10.69
CA ALA A 13 17.82 -12.74 -10.56
C ALA A 13 18.21 -12.43 -9.11
N ILE A 14 17.40 -11.62 -8.38
CA ILE A 14 17.66 -11.29 -6.97
C ILE A 14 17.68 -12.56 -6.11
N PHE A 15 16.66 -13.39 -6.22
CA PHE A 15 16.59 -14.62 -5.42
C PHE A 15 17.50 -15.75 -5.90
N GLY A 16 18.06 -15.66 -7.10
CA GLY A 16 19.11 -16.54 -7.60
C GLY A 16 20.53 -16.10 -7.22
N ASP A 17 20.68 -14.89 -6.68
CA ASP A 17 21.99 -14.36 -6.28
C ASP A 17 22.52 -15.08 -5.03
N ALA A 18 23.80 -15.48 -5.08
CA ALA A 18 24.41 -16.30 -4.06
C ALA A 18 24.57 -15.56 -2.72
N GLU A 19 24.79 -14.23 -2.72
CA GLU A 19 24.90 -13.42 -1.51
C GLU A 19 23.54 -13.27 -0.84
N VAL A 20 22.48 -13.07 -1.61
CA VAL A 20 21.10 -13.01 -1.12
C VAL A 20 20.70 -14.34 -0.49
N GLN A 21 21.01 -15.46 -1.15
CA GLN A 21 20.74 -16.80 -0.62
C GLN A 21 21.50 -17.08 0.68
N ALA A 22 22.79 -16.68 0.76
CA ALA A 22 23.58 -16.81 1.97
C ALA A 22 23.01 -15.97 3.13
N TYR A 23 22.55 -14.74 2.85
CA TYR A 23 21.90 -13.87 3.83
C TYR A 23 20.59 -14.49 4.36
N ILE A 24 19.73 -14.97 3.46
CA ILE A 24 18.48 -15.64 3.82
C ILE A 24 18.74 -16.85 4.73
N ALA A 25 19.70 -17.69 4.36
CA ALA A 25 20.08 -18.88 5.14
C ALA A 25 20.64 -18.51 6.52
N ALA A 26 21.54 -17.52 6.58
CA ALA A 26 22.17 -17.08 7.84
C ALA A 26 21.16 -16.48 8.84
N ASN A 27 20.06 -15.91 8.35
CA ASN A 27 19.04 -15.28 9.19
C ASN A 27 17.79 -16.15 9.38
N ASN A 28 17.80 -17.42 8.97
CA ASN A 28 16.65 -18.34 9.01
C ASN A 28 15.37 -17.75 8.41
N GLN A 29 15.51 -16.91 7.37
CA GLN A 29 14.36 -16.31 6.72
C GLN A 29 13.70 -17.33 5.77
N VAL A 30 12.40 -17.45 5.89
CA VAL A 30 11.59 -18.27 4.99
C VAL A 30 10.67 -17.34 4.21
N GLY A 31 10.80 -17.35 2.88
CA GLY A 31 9.86 -16.63 2.01
C GLY A 31 8.48 -17.31 2.06
N VAL A 32 7.50 -16.64 2.66
CA VAL A 32 6.18 -17.23 2.91
C VAL A 32 5.23 -16.97 1.76
N GLN A 33 5.26 -15.77 1.21
CA GLN A 33 4.38 -15.38 0.10
C GLN A 33 5.00 -14.27 -0.75
N PHE A 34 4.80 -14.37 -2.05
CA PHE A 34 5.16 -13.33 -3.00
C PHE A 34 3.94 -12.96 -3.82
N GLY A 35 3.80 -11.67 -4.08
CA GLY A 35 2.72 -11.15 -4.88
C GLY A 35 3.22 -10.21 -5.97
N LEU A 36 2.50 -10.16 -7.08
CA LEU A 36 2.61 -9.11 -8.07
C LEU A 36 1.56 -8.07 -7.76
N SER A 37 1.97 -6.82 -7.78
CA SER A 37 1.07 -5.70 -7.53
C SER A 37 1.29 -4.58 -8.54
N LYS A 38 0.24 -3.79 -8.77
CA LYS A 38 0.26 -2.62 -9.65
C LYS A 38 0.06 -1.35 -8.81
N VAL A 39 0.93 -0.37 -8.96
CA VAL A 39 0.69 0.96 -8.42
C VAL A 39 -0.47 1.59 -9.21
N ARG A 40 -1.53 1.97 -8.51
CA ARG A 40 -2.73 2.58 -9.09
C ARG A 40 -2.73 4.09 -8.94
N ASN A 41 -2.15 4.59 -7.85
CA ASN A 41 -1.99 6.02 -7.63
C ASN A 41 -0.89 6.34 -6.62
N GLU A 42 -0.32 7.53 -6.74
CA GLU A 42 0.62 8.13 -5.79
C GLU A 42 0.28 9.60 -5.59
N VAL A 43 0.35 10.07 -4.35
CA VAL A 43 0.12 11.48 -3.98
C VAL A 43 1.17 11.92 -2.97
N GLY A 44 1.61 13.16 -3.06
CA GLY A 44 2.61 13.73 -2.16
C GLY A 44 4.00 13.12 -2.30
N ASN A 45 4.80 13.18 -1.22
CA ASN A 45 6.13 12.57 -1.15
C ASN A 45 6.06 11.22 -0.45
N CYS A 46 6.33 10.14 -1.18
CA CYS A 46 6.28 8.77 -0.64
C CYS A 46 7.55 8.41 0.15
N GLU A 47 7.98 9.29 1.06
CA GLU A 47 9.11 9.13 1.97
C GLU A 47 8.72 9.56 3.40
N GLY A 48 9.40 9.01 4.41
CA GLY A 48 9.17 9.36 5.82
C GLY A 48 9.87 8.41 6.76
N ALA A 49 9.85 8.69 8.05
CA ALA A 49 10.40 7.80 9.09
C ALA A 49 9.60 6.50 9.25
N TYR A 50 8.33 6.53 8.86
CA TYR A 50 7.42 5.38 8.94
C TYR A 50 6.61 5.24 7.67
N ALA A 51 6.28 3.98 7.35
CA ALA A 51 5.26 3.62 6.38
C ALA A 51 4.15 2.82 7.09
N VAL A 52 2.91 3.26 6.95
CA VAL A 52 1.74 2.53 7.45
C VAL A 52 0.99 1.94 6.26
N ALA A 53 0.90 0.62 6.22
CA ALA A 53 0.14 -0.11 5.22
C ALA A 53 -1.27 -0.40 5.76
N ALA A 54 -2.30 0.07 5.08
CA ALA A 54 -3.68 -0.30 5.33
C ALA A 54 -4.15 -1.22 4.18
N VAL A 55 -4.37 -2.48 4.51
CA VAL A 55 -4.88 -3.47 3.55
C VAL A 55 -6.40 -3.36 3.51
N ALA A 56 -6.94 -3.18 2.31
CA ALA A 56 -8.36 -3.03 2.10
C ALA A 56 -8.88 -3.94 0.99
N THR A 57 -10.08 -4.46 1.17
CA THR A 57 -10.87 -5.10 0.11
C THR A 57 -11.87 -4.11 -0.46
N THR A 58 -12.28 -4.30 -1.71
CA THR A 58 -13.33 -3.51 -2.37
C THR A 58 -14.06 -4.38 -3.39
N THR A 59 -15.28 -3.99 -3.73
CA THR A 59 -16.08 -4.62 -4.80
C THR A 59 -16.01 -3.86 -6.12
N ASP A 60 -15.45 -2.65 -6.12
CA ASP A 60 -15.26 -1.81 -7.32
C ASP A 60 -13.78 -1.51 -7.54
N HIS A 61 -13.26 -1.98 -8.66
CA HIS A 61 -11.86 -1.84 -9.08
C HIS A 61 -11.68 -0.87 -10.27
N SER A 62 -12.73 -0.11 -10.62
CA SER A 62 -12.68 0.85 -11.72
C SER A 62 -11.66 1.96 -11.46
N ASP A 63 -11.18 2.57 -12.54
CA ASP A 63 -10.24 3.70 -12.44
C ASP A 63 -10.92 4.91 -11.80
N GLU A 64 -12.23 5.08 -12.01
CA GLU A 64 -13.05 6.13 -11.41
C GLU A 64 -13.13 5.97 -9.88
N ALA A 65 -13.39 4.76 -9.39
CA ALA A 65 -13.42 4.46 -7.96
C ALA A 65 -12.05 4.71 -7.29
N VAL A 66 -10.98 4.29 -7.94
CA VAL A 66 -9.60 4.55 -7.50
C VAL A 66 -9.30 6.04 -7.45
N ALA A 67 -9.66 6.79 -8.50
CA ALA A 67 -9.40 8.23 -8.57
C ALA A 67 -10.16 8.99 -7.47
N GLU A 68 -11.42 8.66 -7.23
CA GLU A 68 -12.23 9.30 -6.20
C GLU A 68 -11.66 9.08 -4.79
N VAL A 69 -11.36 7.83 -4.43
CA VAL A 69 -10.75 7.53 -3.12
C VAL A 69 -9.39 8.21 -2.98
N SER A 70 -8.60 8.24 -4.04
CA SER A 70 -7.29 8.91 -4.05
C SER A 70 -7.40 10.41 -3.80
N GLN A 71 -8.39 11.09 -4.37
CA GLN A 71 -8.64 12.52 -4.13
C GLN A 71 -8.99 12.79 -2.66
N HIS A 72 -9.80 11.93 -2.03
CA HIS A 72 -10.09 12.03 -0.61
C HIS A 72 -8.85 11.79 0.25
N ILE A 73 -8.03 10.78 -0.08
CA ILE A 73 -6.77 10.50 0.61
C ILE A 73 -5.86 11.71 0.51
N GLU A 74 -5.62 12.24 -0.67
CA GLU A 74 -4.79 13.44 -0.89
C GLU A 74 -5.26 14.61 -0.03
N ARG A 75 -6.53 14.98 -0.15
CA ARG A 75 -7.11 16.13 0.56
C ARG A 75 -7.03 15.98 2.08
N ILE A 76 -7.35 14.80 2.61
CA ILE A 76 -7.47 14.61 4.05
C ILE A 76 -6.11 14.27 4.68
N PHE A 77 -5.43 13.25 4.15
CA PHE A 77 -4.22 12.76 4.80
C PHE A 77 -3.07 13.75 4.70
N LEU A 78 -2.84 14.38 3.55
CA LEU A 78 -1.76 15.37 3.42
C LEU A 78 -2.02 16.60 4.33
N SER A 79 -3.29 16.99 4.53
CA SER A 79 -3.63 18.10 5.45
C SER A 79 -3.37 17.77 6.92
N GLN A 80 -3.20 16.50 7.28
CA GLN A 80 -2.92 16.04 8.64
C GLN A 80 -1.44 15.67 8.86
N GLY A 81 -0.54 16.08 7.96
CA GLY A 81 0.90 15.87 8.10
C GLY A 81 1.37 14.48 7.65
N ILE A 82 0.61 13.81 6.78
CA ILE A 82 1.10 12.67 6.01
C ILE A 82 1.88 13.21 4.83
N ASN A 83 3.12 12.70 4.64
CA ASN A 83 4.02 13.18 3.59
C ASN A 83 3.54 12.79 2.20
N GLY A 84 3.01 11.57 2.08
CA GLY A 84 2.48 11.04 0.83
C GLY A 84 1.78 9.70 1.03
N ALA A 85 1.09 9.26 -0.01
CA ALA A 85 0.44 7.96 -0.03
C ALA A 85 0.57 7.29 -1.40
N ARG A 86 0.70 5.96 -1.37
CA ARG A 86 0.73 5.11 -2.56
C ARG A 86 -0.36 4.06 -2.46
N MET A 87 -1.22 3.99 -3.44
CA MET A 87 -2.23 2.94 -3.56
C MET A 87 -1.74 1.83 -4.49
N VAL A 88 -1.70 0.62 -3.99
CA VAL A 88 -1.22 -0.56 -4.71
C VAL A 88 -2.33 -1.61 -4.77
N GLN A 89 -2.60 -2.13 -5.95
CA GLN A 89 -3.53 -3.24 -6.16
C GLN A 89 -2.76 -4.56 -6.29
N MET A 90 -3.13 -5.56 -5.50
CA MET A 90 -2.57 -6.90 -5.57
C MET A 90 -3.15 -7.65 -6.78
N ILE A 91 -2.32 -7.91 -7.82
CA ILE A 91 -2.76 -8.53 -9.08
C ILE A 91 -2.66 -10.04 -9.02
N ALA A 92 -1.57 -10.55 -8.43
CA ALA A 92 -1.36 -11.97 -8.21
C ALA A 92 -0.70 -12.17 -6.83
N ALA A 93 -1.49 -12.48 -5.82
CA ALA A 93 -1.08 -12.57 -4.41
C ALA A 93 -1.86 -13.66 -3.65
N GLY A 94 -2.19 -14.74 -4.33
CA GLY A 94 -2.99 -15.81 -3.74
C GLY A 94 -4.38 -15.30 -3.30
N GLU A 95 -4.77 -15.58 -2.07
CA GLU A 95 -6.04 -15.15 -1.48
C GLU A 95 -6.19 -13.62 -1.32
N ASN A 96 -5.08 -12.87 -1.35
CA ASN A 96 -5.09 -11.41 -1.31
C ASN A 96 -5.22 -10.76 -2.70
N THR A 97 -5.37 -11.56 -3.77
CA THR A 97 -5.56 -11.03 -5.13
C THR A 97 -6.83 -10.18 -5.20
N GLY A 98 -6.71 -8.98 -5.77
CA GLY A 98 -7.79 -7.99 -5.83
C GLY A 98 -7.81 -7.00 -4.67
N SER A 99 -7.14 -7.30 -3.55
CA SER A 99 -7.03 -6.36 -2.43
C SER A 99 -6.16 -5.16 -2.78
N TYR A 100 -6.37 -4.06 -2.07
CA TYR A 100 -5.54 -2.86 -2.14
C TYR A 100 -4.68 -2.74 -0.88
N VAL A 101 -3.46 -2.24 -1.06
CA VAL A 101 -2.60 -1.80 0.03
C VAL A 101 -2.39 -0.30 -0.14
N ASN A 102 -2.92 0.48 0.79
CA ASN A 102 -2.67 1.91 0.87
C ASN A 102 -1.48 2.13 1.80
N LEU A 103 -0.35 2.56 1.25
CA LEU A 103 0.87 2.90 1.98
C LEU A 103 0.84 4.39 2.29
N PHE A 104 0.90 4.76 3.57
CA PHE A 104 0.97 6.13 4.04
C PHE A 104 2.35 6.39 4.61
N TYR A 105 3.05 7.40 4.10
CA TYR A 105 4.39 7.78 4.53
C TYR A 105 4.31 8.98 5.46
N CYS A 106 4.92 8.89 6.64
CA CYS A 106 4.87 9.92 7.67
C CYS A 106 6.11 9.93 8.54
N ASP A 107 6.35 11.05 9.23
CA ASP A 107 7.43 11.18 10.20
C ASP A 107 6.95 10.87 11.63
N SER A 108 5.64 10.74 11.81
CA SER A 108 5.00 10.34 13.07
C SER A 108 3.81 9.42 12.82
N VAL A 109 3.77 8.31 13.54
CA VAL A 109 2.64 7.37 13.52
C VAL A 109 1.36 8.03 14.07
N ASP A 110 1.49 8.97 15.01
CA ASP A 110 0.35 9.72 15.56
C ASP A 110 -0.33 10.57 14.48
N SER A 111 0.45 11.16 13.55
CA SER A 111 -0.10 11.88 12.38
C SER A 111 -0.97 10.97 11.52
N TYR A 112 -0.55 9.72 11.31
CA TYR A 112 -1.37 8.75 10.58
C TYR A 112 -2.69 8.45 11.29
N PHE A 113 -2.68 8.25 12.60
CA PHE A 113 -3.93 7.98 13.33
C PHE A 113 -4.85 9.20 13.34
N ALA A 114 -4.32 10.41 13.48
CA ALA A 114 -5.09 11.65 13.36
C ALA A 114 -5.73 11.78 11.97
N ALA A 115 -4.95 11.55 10.90
CA ALA A 115 -5.44 11.56 9.53
C ALA A 115 -6.53 10.48 9.29
N SER A 116 -6.33 9.28 9.83
CA SER A 116 -7.31 8.20 9.75
C SER A 116 -8.63 8.57 10.44
N GLN A 117 -8.57 9.19 11.63
CA GLN A 117 -9.76 9.68 12.33
C GLN A 117 -10.46 10.77 11.52
N ALA A 118 -9.72 11.74 10.98
CA ALA A 118 -10.27 12.80 10.13
C ALA A 118 -10.96 12.22 8.88
N ALA A 119 -10.37 11.19 8.25
CA ALA A 119 -10.96 10.53 7.09
C ALA A 119 -12.29 9.85 7.44
N TRP A 120 -12.36 9.13 8.54
CA TRP A 120 -13.62 8.49 8.96
C TRP A 120 -14.68 9.47 9.46
N ALA A 121 -14.30 10.69 9.85
CA ALA A 121 -15.22 11.77 10.18
C ALA A 121 -15.71 12.55 8.93
N ASP A 122 -15.03 12.43 7.81
CA ASP A 122 -15.37 13.09 6.55
C ASP A 122 -16.48 12.30 5.81
N SER A 123 -17.63 12.97 5.62
CA SER A 123 -18.80 12.32 4.99
C SER A 123 -18.57 11.96 3.52
N GLY A 124 -17.71 12.70 2.80
CA GLY A 124 -17.36 12.39 1.42
C GLY A 124 -16.54 11.12 1.33
N PHE A 125 -15.50 10.99 2.16
CA PHE A 125 -14.66 9.79 2.23
C PHE A 125 -15.47 8.56 2.63
N THR A 126 -16.30 8.67 3.67
CA THR A 126 -17.13 7.54 4.14
C THR A 126 -18.16 7.11 3.11
N SER A 127 -18.80 8.06 2.41
CA SER A 127 -19.76 7.75 1.34
C SER A 127 -19.08 7.08 0.13
N ALA A 128 -17.89 7.57 -0.28
CA ALA A 128 -17.11 6.96 -1.34
C ALA A 128 -16.70 5.53 -0.96
N SER A 129 -16.16 5.33 0.26
CA SER A 129 -15.76 4.02 0.78
C SER A 129 -16.92 3.02 0.83
N GLN A 130 -18.09 3.46 1.29
CA GLN A 130 -19.30 2.62 1.33
C GLN A 130 -19.78 2.21 -0.06
N ARG A 131 -19.78 3.15 -1.01
CA ARG A 131 -20.22 2.90 -2.38
C ARG A 131 -19.38 1.82 -3.07
N ILE A 132 -18.09 1.82 -2.87
CA ILE A 132 -17.18 0.82 -3.43
C ILE A 132 -17.06 -0.45 -2.58
N GLY A 133 -17.77 -0.54 -1.46
CA GLY A 133 -17.70 -1.67 -0.54
C GLY A 133 -16.31 -1.82 0.13
N ALA A 134 -15.62 -0.70 0.38
CA ALA A 134 -14.30 -0.75 0.99
C ALA A 134 -14.35 -1.22 2.45
N SER A 135 -13.47 -2.15 2.79
CA SER A 135 -13.28 -2.65 4.16
C SER A 135 -11.80 -2.79 4.45
N ILE A 136 -11.32 -2.14 5.50
CA ILE A 136 -9.94 -2.31 5.98
C ILE A 136 -9.88 -3.62 6.76
N VAL A 137 -9.02 -4.53 6.32
CA VAL A 137 -8.87 -5.87 6.89
C VAL A 137 -7.59 -6.02 7.72
N ASP A 138 -6.58 -5.17 7.48
CA ASP A 138 -5.32 -5.21 8.23
C ASP A 138 -4.61 -3.86 8.22
N ARG A 139 -3.73 -3.63 9.20
CA ARG A 139 -2.79 -2.50 9.26
C ARG A 139 -1.44 -2.95 9.77
N LEU A 140 -0.41 -2.56 9.06
CA LEU A 140 0.98 -2.83 9.38
C LEU A 140 1.74 -1.51 9.51
N ILE A 141 2.60 -1.38 10.51
CA ILE A 141 3.45 -0.20 10.70
C ILE A 141 4.90 -0.65 10.55
N SER A 142 5.63 0.01 9.67
CA SER A 142 7.04 -0.24 9.40
C SER A 142 7.84 1.03 9.64
N ARG A 143 8.98 0.91 10.33
CA ARG A 143 9.98 1.96 10.37
C ARG A 143 10.83 1.86 9.11
N MET A 144 11.00 3.00 8.43
CA MET A 144 11.89 3.10 7.28
C MET A 144 13.32 3.27 7.79
N LEU A 145 14.28 2.61 7.14
CA LEU A 145 15.70 2.62 7.51
C LEU A 145 16.46 3.60 6.65
#